data_ae6c283595f6465ea00d51cb2030bf45
#
_entry.id   ae6c283595f6465ea00d51cb2030bf45
#
_cell.length_a   1.000
_cell.length_b   1.000
_cell.length_c   1.000
_cell.angle_alpha   90.00
_cell.angle_beta   90.00
_cell.angle_gamma   90.00
#
_symmetry.space_group_name_H-M   'P 1'
#
loop_
_entity.id
_entity.type
_entity.pdbx_description
1 polymer ?
#
loop_
_entity_poly.entity_id
_entity_poly.type
_entity_poly.pdbx_seq_one_letter_code
_entity_poly.pdbx_strand_id
1 'polypeptide(L)'
;MVDNFELAQEEFQSSEKELIAQANKIQEQRKKLGLDGLVKGLEAIIINVEPDNFFKAIQELLNYTGYDIQDSFFNQHRKCSVLSLPGSADILITAYNTPRPNQNLNLYPKTQSLPNTRLETFIFKVEDLDKYTTIQEEAGIKFEERIKNNNFKYVKTYPSAYTNNSLGFMEWKNKKSYRLDTDQDLELNLTKPQRSYLKYIGKLDHAATRVKAIWRNKAILEFMSLTNYNFDFAIYVN
;
A
#
# COMPACT_ATOMS: atom_id res chain seq x y z
N MET A 1 10.43 -37.33 16.47
CA MET A 1 9.49 -36.19 16.30
C MET A 1 9.99 -34.91 16.97
N VAL A 2 10.83 -34.98 17.98
CA VAL A 2 11.47 -33.84 18.66
C VAL A 2 12.54 -33.18 17.80
N ASP A 3 13.34 -33.97 17.05
CA ASP A 3 14.47 -33.46 16.24
C ASP A 3 14.09 -32.53 15.10
N ASN A 4 12.92 -32.70 14.49
CA ASN A 4 12.48 -31.83 13.39
C ASN A 4 12.04 -30.43 13.85
N PHE A 5 11.67 -30.26 15.11
CA PHE A 5 11.25 -28.99 15.67
C PHE A 5 12.44 -28.12 16.07
N GLU A 6 13.47 -28.72 16.66
CA GLU A 6 14.72 -28.03 17.02
C GLU A 6 15.49 -27.59 15.77
N LEU A 7 15.58 -28.45 14.74
CA LEU A 7 16.18 -28.09 13.46
C LEU A 7 15.42 -26.92 12.76
N ALA A 8 14.09 -26.92 12.81
CA ALA A 8 13.30 -25.81 12.28
C ALA A 8 13.54 -24.50 13.06
N GLN A 9 13.69 -24.55 14.37
CA GLN A 9 14.02 -23.36 15.18
C GLN A 9 15.43 -22.83 14.89
N GLU A 10 16.43 -23.70 14.70
CA GLU A 10 17.79 -23.30 14.33
C GLU A 10 17.83 -22.66 12.92
N GLU A 11 17.10 -23.21 11.95
CA GLU A 11 16.96 -22.61 10.61
C GLU A 11 16.28 -21.23 10.67
N PHE A 12 15.25 -21.06 11.50
CA PHE A 12 14.59 -19.77 11.68
C PHE A 12 15.49 -18.74 12.36
N GLN A 13 16.25 -19.11 13.37
CA GLN A 13 17.18 -18.21 14.06
C GLN A 13 18.36 -17.79 13.16
N SER A 14 18.90 -18.69 12.37
CA SER A 14 19.94 -18.35 11.38
C SER A 14 19.42 -17.42 10.30
N SER A 15 18.19 -17.63 9.86
CA SER A 15 17.49 -16.78 8.89
C SER A 15 17.23 -15.36 9.42
N GLU A 16 17.00 -15.17 10.73
CA GLU A 16 16.82 -13.84 11.32
C GLU A 16 18.12 -13.05 11.39
N LYS A 17 19.23 -13.67 11.80
CA LYS A 17 20.55 -13.03 11.79
C LYS A 17 20.94 -12.57 10.39
N GLU A 18 20.67 -13.40 9.39
CA GLU A 18 20.91 -13.06 8.00
C GLU A 18 20.01 -11.91 7.54
N LEU A 19 18.74 -11.92 7.92
CA LEU A 19 17.79 -10.84 7.62
C LEU A 19 18.27 -9.52 8.21
N ILE A 20 18.69 -9.49 9.49
CA ILE A 20 19.22 -8.29 10.15
C ILE A 20 20.45 -7.76 9.40
N ALA A 21 21.38 -8.65 9.04
CA ALA A 21 22.58 -8.25 8.30
C ALA A 21 22.26 -7.66 6.92
N GLN A 22 21.27 -8.22 6.21
CA GLN A 22 20.81 -7.69 4.92
C GLN A 22 20.03 -6.39 5.09
N ALA A 23 19.19 -6.26 6.12
CA ALA A 23 18.45 -5.05 6.45
C ALA A 23 19.40 -3.87 6.69
N ASN A 24 20.46 -4.08 7.46
CA ASN A 24 21.49 -3.06 7.71
C ASN A 24 22.17 -2.61 6.41
N LYS A 25 22.48 -3.53 5.49
CA LYS A 25 23.05 -3.19 4.18
C LYS A 25 22.09 -2.33 3.35
N ILE A 26 20.78 -2.62 3.37
CA ILE A 26 19.77 -1.80 2.68
C ILE A 26 19.72 -0.40 3.28
N GLN A 27 19.76 -0.26 4.61
CA GLN A 27 19.79 1.05 5.26
C GLN A 27 21.02 1.87 4.85
N GLU A 28 22.20 1.27 4.83
CA GLU A 28 23.42 1.92 4.36
C GLU A 28 23.33 2.31 2.88
N GLN A 29 22.77 1.44 2.05
CA GLN A 29 22.58 1.71 0.63
C GLN A 29 21.60 2.85 0.40
N ARG A 30 20.47 2.91 1.12
CA ARG A 30 19.54 4.03 1.06
C ARG A 30 20.22 5.36 1.38
N LYS A 31 21.04 5.41 2.45
CA LYS A 31 21.81 6.60 2.81
C LYS A 31 22.77 7.00 1.69
N LYS A 32 23.53 6.05 1.18
CA LYS A 32 24.51 6.28 0.10
C LYS A 32 23.87 6.81 -1.18
N LEU A 33 22.66 6.34 -1.51
CA LEU A 33 21.90 6.77 -2.70
C LEU A 33 21.11 8.06 -2.48
N GLY A 34 21.04 8.57 -1.25
CA GLY A 34 20.28 9.77 -0.92
C GLY A 34 18.76 9.57 -0.92
N LEU A 35 18.32 8.32 -0.65
CA LEU A 35 16.89 7.97 -0.52
C LEU A 35 16.35 8.27 0.88
N ASP A 36 17.22 8.29 1.91
CA ASP A 36 16.80 8.56 3.28
C ASP A 36 16.09 9.92 3.38
N GLY A 37 14.90 9.89 3.96
CA GLY A 37 14.09 11.09 4.14
C GLY A 37 13.27 11.51 2.91
N LEU A 38 13.46 10.91 1.72
CA LEU A 38 12.60 11.20 0.57
C LEU A 38 11.22 10.61 0.75
N VAL A 39 11.12 9.33 1.15
CA VAL A 39 9.84 8.68 1.46
C VAL A 39 9.47 9.02 2.91
N LYS A 40 8.26 9.49 3.10
CA LYS A 40 7.68 9.83 4.42
C LYS A 40 6.74 8.71 4.90
N GLY A 41 5.83 9.04 5.77
CA GLY A 41 4.84 8.11 6.29
C GLY A 41 3.80 7.65 5.25
N LEU A 42 2.99 6.70 5.67
CA LEU A 42 1.85 6.21 4.90
C LEU A 42 0.85 7.35 4.71
N GLU A 43 0.54 7.67 3.46
CA GLU A 43 -0.40 8.72 3.08
C GLU A 43 -1.81 8.15 2.92
N ALA A 44 -1.91 6.99 2.27
CA ALA A 44 -3.18 6.30 2.04
C ALA A 44 -2.98 4.81 1.80
N ILE A 45 -4.08 4.06 1.90
CA ILE A 45 -4.18 2.70 1.39
C ILE A 45 -5.30 2.61 0.35
N ILE A 46 -5.10 1.77 -0.67
CA ILE A 46 -6.16 1.44 -1.64
C ILE A 46 -6.68 0.04 -1.33
N ILE A 47 -7.97 -0.04 -1.04
CA ILE A 47 -8.71 -1.28 -0.97
C ILE A 47 -9.56 -1.36 -2.24
N ASN A 48 -9.19 -2.28 -3.14
CA ASN A 48 -9.98 -2.57 -4.31
C ASN A 48 -11.09 -3.57 -3.95
N VAL A 49 -12.30 -3.33 -4.45
CA VAL A 49 -13.46 -4.19 -4.20
C VAL A 49 -14.16 -4.53 -5.52
N GLU A 50 -14.96 -5.59 -5.50
CA GLU A 50 -15.87 -5.91 -6.60
C GLU A 50 -16.86 -4.76 -6.80
N PRO A 51 -17.24 -4.40 -8.05
CA PRO A 51 -18.14 -3.28 -8.33
C PRO A 51 -19.44 -3.30 -7.53
N ASP A 52 -20.04 -4.47 -7.35
CA ASP A 52 -21.30 -4.66 -6.61
C ASP A 52 -21.14 -4.50 -5.10
N ASN A 53 -19.91 -4.55 -4.60
CA ASN A 53 -19.59 -4.38 -3.19
C ASN A 53 -19.11 -2.97 -2.83
N PHE A 54 -18.98 -2.06 -3.81
CA PHE A 54 -18.41 -0.73 -3.59
C PHE A 54 -19.12 0.05 -2.48
N PHE A 55 -20.42 0.21 -2.57
CA PHE A 55 -21.21 0.95 -1.56
C PHE A 55 -21.24 0.22 -0.21
N LYS A 56 -21.28 -1.12 -0.22
CA LYS A 56 -21.27 -1.94 1.01
C LYS A 56 -19.96 -1.77 1.78
N ALA A 57 -18.83 -1.79 1.08
CA ALA A 57 -17.52 -1.62 1.70
C ALA A 57 -17.36 -0.24 2.34
N ILE A 58 -17.82 0.83 1.68
CA ILE A 58 -17.81 2.18 2.24
C ILE A 58 -18.71 2.22 3.49
N GLN A 59 -19.95 1.72 3.39
CA GLN A 59 -20.88 1.72 4.52
C GLN A 59 -20.34 0.90 5.71
N GLU A 60 -19.63 -0.18 5.46
CA GLU A 60 -19.00 -0.99 6.51
C GLU A 60 -17.93 -0.19 7.26
N LEU A 61 -17.06 0.53 6.56
CA LEU A 61 -16.07 1.42 7.17
C LEU A 61 -16.72 2.54 7.97
N LEU A 62 -17.79 3.15 7.47
CA LEU A 62 -18.55 4.16 8.21
C LEU A 62 -19.20 3.59 9.48
N ASN A 63 -19.64 2.33 9.45
CA ASN A 63 -20.29 1.69 10.56
C ASN A 63 -19.33 1.34 11.71
N TYR A 64 -18.07 1.04 11.40
CA TYR A 64 -17.14 0.42 12.35
C TYR A 64 -15.86 1.20 12.60
N THR A 65 -15.66 2.34 11.93
CA THR A 65 -14.44 3.14 12.09
C THR A 65 -14.74 4.61 12.36
N GLY A 66 -13.71 5.36 12.77
CA GLY A 66 -13.78 6.83 12.92
C GLY A 66 -13.76 7.60 11.59
N TYR A 67 -13.54 6.94 10.46
CA TYR A 67 -13.41 7.58 9.15
C TYR A 67 -14.72 8.17 8.63
N ASP A 68 -14.62 9.30 7.93
CA ASP A 68 -15.72 9.96 7.22
C ASP A 68 -15.42 10.05 5.72
N ILE A 69 -16.47 10.10 4.89
CA ILE A 69 -16.33 10.31 3.45
C ILE A 69 -15.85 11.75 3.23
N GLN A 70 -14.63 11.88 2.70
CA GLN A 70 -14.03 13.16 2.33
C GLN A 70 -14.35 13.55 0.90
N ASP A 71 -14.35 12.58 -0.01
CA ASP A 71 -14.54 12.77 -1.44
C ASP A 71 -15.04 11.49 -2.11
N SER A 72 -15.78 11.61 -3.22
CA SER A 72 -16.16 10.47 -4.02
C SER A 72 -16.29 10.88 -5.49
N PHE A 73 -15.74 10.07 -6.37
CA PHE A 73 -15.68 10.37 -7.79
C PHE A 73 -15.60 9.10 -8.63
N PHE A 74 -15.88 9.28 -9.92
CA PHE A 74 -15.79 8.20 -10.89
C PHE A 74 -15.29 8.70 -12.24
N ASN A 75 -14.82 7.78 -13.05
CA ASN A 75 -14.56 7.97 -14.47
C ASN A 75 -14.97 6.69 -15.24
N GLN A 76 -14.67 6.64 -16.54
CA GLN A 76 -15.01 5.49 -17.37
C GLN A 76 -14.41 4.15 -16.88
N HIS A 77 -13.33 4.17 -16.10
CA HIS A 77 -12.60 2.98 -15.68
C HIS A 77 -12.89 2.55 -14.24
N ARG A 78 -13.16 3.51 -13.35
CA ARG A 78 -13.26 3.24 -11.90
C ARG A 78 -14.22 4.15 -11.18
N LYS A 79 -14.71 3.67 -10.03
CA LYS A 79 -15.27 4.47 -8.95
C LYS A 79 -14.25 4.53 -7.82
N CYS A 80 -14.23 5.64 -7.10
CA CYS A 80 -13.38 5.82 -5.93
C CYS A 80 -14.11 6.62 -4.86
N SER A 81 -13.98 6.20 -3.60
CA SER A 81 -14.37 7.00 -2.43
C SER A 81 -13.18 7.13 -1.50
N VAL A 82 -12.91 8.34 -1.07
CA VAL A 82 -11.85 8.69 -0.13
C VAL A 82 -12.45 8.84 1.25
N LEU A 83 -12.03 7.99 2.16
CA LEU A 83 -12.39 8.08 3.56
C LEU A 83 -11.20 8.63 4.35
N SER A 84 -11.44 9.64 5.16
CA SER A 84 -10.41 10.34 5.93
C SER A 84 -10.72 10.37 7.41
N LEU A 85 -9.65 10.32 8.20
CA LEU A 85 -9.67 10.56 9.64
C LEU A 85 -8.49 11.48 9.97
N PRO A 86 -8.71 12.62 10.68
CA PRO A 86 -7.64 13.56 10.97
C PRO A 86 -6.40 12.93 11.61
N GLY A 87 -5.25 13.15 10.98
CA GLY A 87 -3.95 12.64 11.42
C GLY A 87 -3.74 11.12 11.18
N SER A 88 -4.58 10.48 10.38
CA SER A 88 -4.42 9.10 9.90
C SER A 88 -4.13 9.07 8.40
N ALA A 89 -3.61 7.95 7.90
CA ALA A 89 -3.60 7.68 6.46
C ALA A 89 -5.04 7.54 5.95
N ASP A 90 -5.30 8.03 4.73
CA ASP A 90 -6.62 7.89 4.11
C ASP A 90 -6.88 6.45 3.65
N ILE A 91 -8.16 6.10 3.52
CA ILE A 91 -8.58 4.84 2.92
C ILE A 91 -9.32 5.14 1.61
N LEU A 92 -8.77 4.67 0.50
CA LEU A 92 -9.39 4.78 -0.81
C LEU A 92 -10.08 3.45 -1.13
N ILE A 93 -11.41 3.45 -1.17
CA ILE A 93 -12.16 2.31 -1.69
C ILE A 93 -12.31 2.52 -3.20
N THR A 94 -11.83 1.55 -3.98
CA THR A 94 -11.88 1.60 -5.45
C THR A 94 -12.62 0.39 -6.00
N ALA A 95 -13.35 0.61 -7.09
CA ALA A 95 -13.96 -0.47 -7.88
C ALA A 95 -13.76 -0.18 -9.37
N TYR A 96 -13.19 -1.12 -10.10
CA TYR A 96 -12.96 -1.00 -11.53
C TYR A 96 -14.15 -1.55 -12.31
N ASN A 97 -14.61 -0.80 -13.31
CA ASN A 97 -15.75 -1.17 -14.16
C ASN A 97 -15.35 -2.21 -15.23
N THR A 98 -14.06 -2.30 -15.54
CA THR A 98 -13.50 -3.23 -16.53
C THR A 98 -12.17 -3.78 -16.03
N PRO A 99 -11.69 -4.93 -16.56
CA PRO A 99 -10.31 -5.32 -16.33
C PRO A 99 -9.39 -4.14 -16.61
N ARG A 100 -8.42 -3.88 -15.73
CA ARG A 100 -7.56 -2.69 -15.85
C ARG A 100 -6.91 -2.65 -17.22
N PRO A 101 -7.00 -1.49 -17.93
CA PRO A 101 -6.12 -1.30 -19.07
C PRO A 101 -4.67 -1.35 -18.55
N ASN A 102 -3.79 -2.02 -19.27
CA ASN A 102 -2.37 -2.17 -18.94
C ASN A 102 -1.98 -3.12 -17.80
N GLN A 103 -2.84 -4.03 -17.39
CA GLN A 103 -2.35 -5.19 -16.64
C GLN A 103 -1.43 -5.99 -17.57
N ASN A 104 -0.15 -5.67 -17.55
CA ASN A 104 0.87 -6.54 -18.18
C ASN A 104 1.05 -7.75 -17.26
N LEU A 105 0.02 -8.58 -17.26
CA LEU A 105 -0.22 -9.72 -16.38
C LEU A 105 0.87 -10.79 -16.53
N ASN A 106 1.64 -10.70 -17.61
CA ASN A 106 2.71 -11.66 -17.90
C ASN A 106 3.93 -11.50 -16.96
N LEU A 107 4.14 -10.31 -16.37
CA LEU A 107 5.23 -10.10 -15.42
C LEU A 107 4.95 -10.75 -14.05
N TYR A 108 3.66 -10.80 -13.65
CA TYR A 108 3.25 -11.31 -12.35
C TYR A 108 2.01 -12.21 -12.49
N PRO A 109 2.17 -13.47 -12.95
CA PRO A 109 1.04 -14.37 -13.20
C PRO A 109 0.11 -14.56 -12.00
N LYS A 110 0.62 -14.41 -10.78
CA LYS A 110 -0.17 -14.55 -9.55
C LYS A 110 -1.22 -13.46 -9.39
N THR A 111 -1.02 -12.27 -9.96
CA THR A 111 -2.01 -11.17 -9.85
C THR A 111 -3.27 -11.46 -10.63
N GLN A 112 -3.22 -12.33 -11.64
CA GLN A 112 -4.39 -12.75 -12.42
C GLN A 112 -5.38 -13.57 -11.61
N SER A 113 -4.90 -14.35 -10.64
CA SER A 113 -5.72 -15.23 -9.80
C SER A 113 -6.12 -14.60 -8.48
N LEU A 114 -5.72 -13.36 -8.19
CA LEU A 114 -6.09 -12.67 -6.95
C LEU A 114 -7.54 -12.23 -7.00
N PRO A 115 -8.25 -12.33 -5.85
CA PRO A 115 -9.56 -11.71 -5.71
C PRO A 115 -9.49 -10.21 -6.01
N ASN A 116 -10.53 -9.64 -6.63
CA ASN A 116 -10.62 -8.20 -6.81
C ASN A 116 -10.68 -7.47 -5.46
N THR A 117 -11.43 -8.02 -4.50
CA THR A 117 -11.49 -7.46 -3.15
C THR A 117 -10.21 -7.76 -2.38
N ARG A 118 -9.38 -6.73 -2.22
CA ARG A 118 -8.10 -6.83 -1.51
C ARG A 118 -7.54 -5.46 -1.13
N LEU A 119 -6.70 -5.44 -0.11
CA LEU A 119 -5.73 -4.36 0.07
C LEU A 119 -4.73 -4.44 -1.10
N GLU A 120 -4.76 -3.43 -1.96
CA GLU A 120 -4.03 -3.45 -3.22
C GLU A 120 -2.74 -2.67 -3.17
N THR A 121 -2.80 -1.43 -2.67
CA THR A 121 -1.68 -0.50 -2.72
C THR A 121 -1.51 0.23 -1.39
N PHE A 122 -0.28 0.33 -0.93
CA PHE A 122 0.13 1.26 0.12
C PHE A 122 0.70 2.50 -0.56
N ILE A 123 0.16 3.68 -0.27
CA ILE A 123 0.63 4.95 -0.83
C ILE A 123 1.44 5.69 0.22
N PHE A 124 2.69 6.01 -0.11
CA PHE A 124 3.59 6.79 0.74
C PHE A 124 3.75 8.19 0.20
N LYS A 125 3.78 9.17 1.11
CA LYS A 125 4.16 10.53 0.76
C LYS A 125 5.64 10.59 0.40
N VAL A 126 5.98 11.34 -0.65
CA VAL A 126 7.36 11.58 -1.08
C VAL A 126 7.59 13.09 -1.24
N GLU A 127 8.77 13.56 -0.87
CA GLU A 127 9.10 15.00 -0.97
C GLU A 127 9.53 15.43 -2.37
N ASP A 128 10.25 14.57 -3.08
CA ASP A 128 10.73 14.79 -4.45
C ASP A 128 10.58 13.47 -5.21
N LEU A 129 9.48 13.34 -5.93
CA LEU A 129 9.15 12.12 -6.64
C LEU A 129 10.04 11.88 -7.86
N ASP A 130 10.45 12.96 -8.54
CA ASP A 130 11.30 12.85 -9.72
C ASP A 130 12.68 12.31 -9.31
N LYS A 131 13.27 12.84 -8.23
CA LYS A 131 14.52 12.33 -7.65
C LYS A 131 14.38 10.87 -7.18
N TYR A 132 13.30 10.56 -6.45
CA TYR A 132 13.05 9.21 -5.96
C TYR A 132 12.97 8.20 -7.10
N THR A 133 12.20 8.50 -8.15
CA THR A 133 12.03 7.58 -9.28
C THR A 133 13.32 7.39 -10.06
N THR A 134 14.11 8.45 -10.28
CA THR A 134 15.40 8.35 -10.96
C THR A 134 16.31 7.37 -10.24
N ILE A 135 16.48 7.51 -8.93
CA ILE A 135 17.34 6.62 -8.13
C ILE A 135 16.84 5.17 -8.17
N GLN A 136 15.54 4.97 -8.03
CA GLN A 136 14.95 3.62 -8.01
C GLN A 136 15.02 2.95 -9.39
N GLU A 137 14.86 3.70 -10.47
CA GLU A 137 14.99 3.17 -11.84
C GLU A 137 16.43 2.80 -12.18
N GLU A 138 17.39 3.60 -11.75
CA GLU A 138 18.82 3.24 -11.83
C GLU A 138 19.15 1.96 -11.04
N ALA A 139 18.43 1.71 -9.93
CA ALA A 139 18.51 0.47 -9.18
C ALA A 139 17.70 -0.70 -9.80
N GLY A 140 17.07 -0.50 -10.95
CA GLY A 140 16.34 -1.53 -11.70
C GLY A 140 14.87 -1.68 -11.33
N ILE A 141 14.32 -0.81 -10.48
CA ILE A 141 12.89 -0.81 -10.12
C ILE A 141 12.08 -0.30 -11.32
N LYS A 142 10.98 -0.99 -11.61
CA LYS A 142 10.04 -0.60 -12.67
C LYS A 142 8.74 -0.12 -12.06
N PHE A 143 8.22 0.97 -12.57
CA PHE A 143 6.92 1.51 -12.19
C PHE A 143 5.87 1.17 -13.24
N GLU A 144 4.69 0.71 -12.77
CA GLU A 144 3.54 0.35 -13.62
C GLU A 144 2.80 1.58 -14.10
N GLU A 145 2.63 2.56 -13.23
CA GLU A 145 1.80 3.73 -13.47
C GLU A 145 2.53 5.02 -13.09
N ARG A 146 2.33 6.05 -13.91
CA ARG A 146 2.80 7.41 -13.64
C ARG A 146 1.69 8.39 -13.94
N ILE A 147 1.37 9.21 -12.97
CA ILE A 147 0.37 10.28 -13.08
C ILE A 147 1.04 11.60 -12.70
N LYS A 148 0.75 12.62 -13.50
CA LYS A 148 1.13 14.00 -13.19
C LYS A 148 -0.02 14.91 -13.58
N ASN A 149 -0.61 15.56 -12.60
CA ASN A 149 -1.66 16.55 -12.78
C ASN A 149 -1.37 17.82 -11.97
N ASN A 150 -2.37 18.70 -11.82
CA ASN A 150 -2.22 19.95 -11.08
C ASN A 150 -2.09 19.74 -9.57
N ASN A 151 -2.61 18.66 -9.01
CA ASN A 151 -2.66 18.42 -7.56
C ASN A 151 -1.49 17.59 -7.05
N PHE A 152 -1.03 16.59 -7.84
CA PHE A 152 -0.01 15.66 -7.41
C PHE A 152 0.82 15.09 -8.57
N LYS A 153 1.94 14.49 -8.20
CA LYS A 153 2.65 13.49 -8.99
C LYS A 153 2.49 12.15 -8.27
N TYR A 154 2.38 11.07 -9.02
CA TYR A 154 2.21 9.73 -8.47
C TYR A 154 2.88 8.70 -9.36
N VAL A 155 3.52 7.71 -8.72
CA VAL A 155 3.99 6.50 -9.38
C VAL A 155 3.60 5.29 -8.54
N LYS A 156 3.45 4.14 -9.20
CA LYS A 156 3.11 2.87 -8.56
C LYS A 156 3.99 1.76 -9.10
N THR A 157 4.54 0.93 -8.20
CA THR A 157 5.26 -0.28 -8.59
C THR A 157 4.31 -1.32 -9.17
N TYR A 158 4.85 -2.25 -9.94
CA TYR A 158 4.14 -3.50 -10.18
C TYR A 158 3.88 -4.22 -8.85
N PRO A 159 2.83 -5.05 -8.78
CA PRO A 159 2.58 -5.85 -7.59
C PRO A 159 3.79 -6.72 -7.24
N SER A 160 4.18 -6.71 -5.98
CA SER A 160 5.27 -7.53 -5.47
C SER A 160 5.03 -9.02 -5.75
N ALA A 161 6.05 -9.72 -6.20
CA ALA A 161 6.00 -11.17 -6.39
C ALA A 161 5.81 -11.94 -5.06
N TYR A 162 6.06 -11.28 -3.92
CA TYR A 162 6.00 -11.89 -2.59
C TYR A 162 4.66 -11.62 -1.89
N THR A 163 4.20 -10.36 -1.92
CA THR A 163 3.03 -9.90 -1.18
C THR A 163 1.79 -9.71 -2.05
N ASN A 164 1.97 -9.55 -3.36
CA ASN A 164 0.97 -9.13 -4.35
C ASN A 164 0.40 -7.72 -4.09
N ASN A 165 0.97 -6.95 -3.17
CA ASN A 165 0.65 -5.53 -3.01
C ASN A 165 1.55 -4.68 -3.90
N SER A 166 1.04 -3.56 -4.35
CA SER A 166 1.82 -2.50 -4.98
C SER A 166 2.19 -1.43 -3.96
N LEU A 167 3.27 -0.70 -4.21
CA LEU A 167 3.63 0.50 -3.47
C LEU A 167 3.43 1.71 -4.37
N GLY A 168 2.64 2.66 -3.89
CA GLY A 168 2.43 3.95 -4.52
C GLY A 168 3.27 5.01 -3.83
N PHE A 169 3.76 5.98 -4.60
CA PHE A 169 4.54 7.11 -4.09
C PHE A 169 3.95 8.39 -4.62
N MET A 170 3.62 9.32 -3.73
CA MET A 170 2.87 10.53 -4.05
C MET A 170 3.55 11.79 -3.53
N GLU A 171 3.73 12.75 -4.42
CA GLU A 171 4.16 14.13 -4.12
C GLU A 171 2.98 15.07 -4.33
N TRP A 172 2.50 15.70 -3.26
CA TRP A 172 1.47 16.73 -3.35
C TRP A 172 2.08 18.05 -3.85
N LYS A 173 1.42 18.67 -4.83
CA LYS A 173 1.83 19.98 -5.35
C LYS A 173 1.02 21.13 -4.74
N ASN A 174 -0.28 20.93 -4.66
CA ASN A 174 -1.24 21.94 -4.23
C ASN A 174 -2.20 21.35 -3.19
N LYS A 175 -3.49 21.49 -3.42
CA LYS A 175 -4.54 20.95 -2.57
C LYS A 175 -4.51 19.41 -2.60
N LYS A 176 -4.62 18.79 -1.43
CA LYS A 176 -4.79 17.34 -1.32
C LYS A 176 -6.09 16.92 -1.99
N SER A 177 -5.98 16.24 -3.13
CA SER A 177 -7.10 15.70 -3.90
C SER A 177 -6.60 14.55 -4.78
N TYR A 178 -7.18 13.37 -4.59
CA TYR A 178 -6.84 12.16 -5.35
C TYR A 178 -7.49 12.08 -6.73
N ARG A 179 -8.21 13.14 -7.14
CA ARG A 179 -8.90 13.21 -8.42
C ARG A 179 -7.94 13.38 -9.58
N LEU A 180 -8.24 12.67 -10.66
CA LEU A 180 -7.72 12.94 -11.99
C LEU A 180 -8.56 14.04 -12.66
N ASP A 181 -8.02 14.66 -13.69
CA ASP A 181 -8.72 15.72 -14.44
C ASP A 181 -10.00 15.22 -15.15
N THR A 182 -10.10 13.90 -15.35
CA THR A 182 -11.26 13.22 -15.98
C THR A 182 -12.30 12.74 -14.97
N ASP A 183 -12.04 12.87 -13.68
CA ASP A 183 -12.94 12.37 -12.65
C ASP A 183 -14.13 13.31 -12.45
N GLN A 184 -15.33 12.72 -12.35
CA GLN A 184 -16.63 13.39 -12.10
C GLN A 184 -17.11 13.08 -10.69
N ASP A 185 -17.99 13.93 -10.17
CA ASP A 185 -18.58 13.74 -8.85
C ASP A 185 -19.44 12.47 -8.80
N LEU A 186 -19.23 11.67 -7.76
CA LEU A 186 -20.05 10.52 -7.43
C LEU A 186 -20.87 10.82 -6.18
N GLU A 187 -22.15 10.99 -6.33
CA GLU A 187 -23.05 11.14 -5.19
C GLU A 187 -23.25 9.81 -4.46
N LEU A 188 -23.07 9.84 -3.16
CA LEU A 188 -23.26 8.68 -2.28
C LEU A 188 -24.41 8.95 -1.30
N ASN A 189 -25.46 8.14 -1.35
CA ASN A 189 -26.54 8.15 -0.35
C ASN A 189 -26.21 7.24 0.82
N LEU A 190 -25.04 7.48 1.46
CA LEU A 190 -24.56 6.71 2.60
C LEU A 190 -24.47 7.59 3.84
N THR A 191 -24.84 7.05 4.98
CA THR A 191 -24.85 7.79 6.24
C THR A 191 -24.02 7.08 7.30
N LYS A 192 -23.12 7.83 7.95
CA LYS A 192 -22.41 7.34 9.12
C LYS A 192 -23.36 7.25 10.30
N PRO A 193 -23.50 6.08 10.95
CA PRO A 193 -24.36 5.95 12.11
C PRO A 193 -23.79 6.71 13.31
N GLN A 194 -24.65 7.38 14.05
CA GLN A 194 -24.27 8.05 15.31
C GLN A 194 -24.15 7.02 16.44
N ARG A 195 -22.98 6.40 16.56
CA ARG A 195 -22.67 5.43 17.62
C ARG A 195 -21.58 6.00 18.53
N SER A 196 -21.86 5.99 19.83
CA SER A 196 -20.97 6.60 20.82
C SER A 196 -19.56 5.99 20.86
N TYR A 197 -19.40 4.72 20.51
CA TYR A 197 -18.10 4.06 20.51
C TYR A 197 -17.18 4.48 19.36
N LEU A 198 -17.72 4.98 18.24
CA LEU A 198 -16.90 5.36 17.07
C LEU A 198 -15.89 6.48 17.39
N LYS A 199 -16.20 7.34 18.35
CA LYS A 199 -15.29 8.38 18.81
C LYS A 199 -14.03 7.85 19.52
N TYR A 200 -14.05 6.60 19.95
CA TYR A 200 -12.89 5.95 20.60
C TYR A 200 -12.05 5.12 19.63
N ILE A 201 -12.51 4.97 18.38
CA ILE A 201 -11.73 4.27 17.34
C ILE A 201 -10.78 5.28 16.72
N GLY A 202 -9.50 5.04 16.93
CA GLY A 202 -8.43 5.93 16.53
C GLY A 202 -7.98 5.75 15.08
N LYS A 203 -6.76 6.19 14.85
CA LYS A 203 -6.09 6.17 13.56
C LYS A 203 -5.82 4.75 13.09
N LEU A 204 -5.55 4.59 11.80
CA LEU A 204 -4.96 3.37 11.25
C LEU A 204 -3.59 3.15 11.93
N ASP A 205 -3.48 2.08 12.69
CA ASP A 205 -2.30 1.75 13.47
C ASP A 205 -1.30 0.94 12.63
N HIS A 206 -1.76 -0.15 12.07
CA HIS A 206 -0.92 -1.05 11.26
C HIS A 206 -1.73 -1.73 10.17
N ALA A 207 -1.01 -2.29 9.20
CA ALA A 207 -1.55 -3.19 8.20
C ALA A 207 -0.69 -4.44 8.12
N ALA A 208 -1.32 -5.59 7.99
CA ALA A 208 -0.64 -6.88 7.89
C ALA A 208 -0.80 -7.47 6.49
N THR A 209 0.31 -7.93 5.94
CA THR A 209 0.31 -8.66 4.67
C THR A 209 0.77 -10.08 4.91
N ARG A 210 -0.02 -11.04 4.44
CA ARG A 210 0.32 -12.47 4.54
C ARG A 210 1.26 -12.88 3.41
N VAL A 211 2.39 -13.51 3.77
CA VAL A 211 3.38 -14.03 2.81
C VAL A 211 3.68 -15.50 3.10
N LYS A 212 4.20 -16.21 2.09
CA LYS A 212 4.74 -17.55 2.33
C LYS A 212 6.03 -17.44 3.15
N ALA A 213 6.24 -18.36 4.11
CA ALA A 213 7.39 -18.33 5.01
C ALA A 213 8.73 -18.21 4.25
N ILE A 214 8.91 -18.97 3.17
CA ILE A 214 10.11 -18.94 2.32
C ILE A 214 10.37 -17.58 1.63
N TRP A 215 9.39 -16.69 1.57
CA TRP A 215 9.49 -15.37 0.94
C TRP A 215 9.54 -14.23 1.96
N ARG A 216 9.39 -14.53 3.26
CA ARG A 216 9.33 -13.51 4.31
C ARG A 216 10.46 -12.51 4.23
N ASN A 217 11.71 -13.00 4.23
CA ASN A 217 12.89 -12.13 4.23
C ASN A 217 12.94 -11.26 2.95
N LYS A 218 12.66 -11.86 1.80
CA LYS A 218 12.64 -11.13 0.51
C LYS A 218 11.57 -10.05 0.49
N ALA A 219 10.38 -10.33 1.02
CA ALA A 219 9.29 -9.35 1.10
C ALA A 219 9.65 -8.16 2.01
N ILE A 220 10.27 -8.44 3.17
CA ILE A 220 10.74 -7.40 4.10
C ILE A 220 11.81 -6.51 3.43
N LEU A 221 12.81 -7.13 2.83
CA LEU A 221 13.92 -6.41 2.19
C LEU A 221 13.47 -5.59 0.97
N GLU A 222 12.54 -6.12 0.16
CA GLU A 222 11.92 -5.37 -0.93
C GLU A 222 11.20 -4.13 -0.40
N PHE A 223 10.36 -4.30 0.63
CA PHE A 223 9.63 -3.18 1.23
C PHE A 223 10.57 -2.13 1.82
N MET A 224 11.64 -2.55 2.51
CA MET A 224 12.66 -1.66 3.05
C MET A 224 13.44 -0.91 1.97
N SER A 225 13.72 -1.54 0.83
CA SER A 225 14.47 -0.90 -0.26
C SER A 225 13.68 0.20 -0.96
N LEU A 226 12.36 0.12 -0.93
CA LEU A 226 11.43 1.06 -1.58
C LEU A 226 10.91 2.15 -0.65
N THR A 227 10.98 1.95 0.67
CA THR A 227 10.39 2.86 1.66
C THR A 227 11.45 3.34 2.67
N ASN A 228 11.02 4.14 3.65
CA ASN A 228 11.85 4.54 4.79
C ASN A 228 11.68 3.62 6.02
N TYR A 229 10.89 2.57 5.89
CA TYR A 229 10.66 1.62 6.97
C TYR A 229 11.91 0.78 7.22
N ASN A 230 12.07 0.37 8.47
CA ASN A 230 13.15 -0.48 8.92
C ASN A 230 12.58 -1.79 9.47
N PHE A 231 13.40 -2.82 9.48
CA PHE A 231 13.10 -4.04 10.20
C PHE A 231 13.58 -3.87 11.66
N ASP A 232 12.68 -4.03 12.62
CA ASP A 232 13.02 -3.92 14.04
C ASP A 232 13.20 -5.31 14.65
N PHE A 233 12.19 -6.18 14.56
CA PHE A 233 12.22 -7.53 15.12
C PHE A 233 11.19 -8.46 14.46
N ALA A 234 11.35 -9.75 14.65
CA ALA A 234 10.37 -10.76 14.30
C ALA A 234 9.74 -11.39 15.54
N ILE A 235 8.44 -11.62 15.50
CA ILE A 235 7.72 -12.40 16.50
C ILE A 235 7.37 -13.74 15.87
N TYR A 236 7.73 -14.81 16.55
CA TYR A 236 7.36 -16.16 16.17
C TYR A 236 6.26 -16.64 17.12
N VAL A 237 5.12 -17.02 16.55
CA VAL A 237 4.04 -17.63 17.31
C VAL A 237 4.07 -19.11 17.00
N ASN A 238 4.30 -19.94 18.02
CA ASN A 238 4.28 -21.40 17.95
C ASN A 238 2.84 -21.93 17.92
#